data_67bb7a2df2749311baea07b103187bbe
#
_entry.id   67bb7a2df2749311baea07b103187bbe
#
_cell.length_a   1.000
_cell.length_b   1.000
_cell.length_c   1.000
_cell.angle_alpha   90.00
_cell.angle_beta   90.00
_cell.angle_gamma   90.00
#
_symmetry.space_group_name_H-M   'P 1'
#
loop_
_entity.id
_entity.type
_entity.pdbx_description
1 polymer ?
#
loop_
_entity_poly.entity_id
_entity_poly.type
_entity_poly.pdbx_seq_one_letter_code
_entity_poly.pdbx_strand_id
1 'polypeptide(L)'
;MRYPIIDDLAGSFVIDRGRLLAVDSADAADLFRPTGRTMFYEVIRVVRGIPLFWEDHLIRLQRSVQEPATIPEGLYEDSLNLIAANGLETANLRLVLLENQAVIHLTPSNYPTSDLFSQGVATGILNWERPNPNIKLIDAGYKAAIAARYAEPGPFGGYYELLLANSDGYLTEGSRSNLFFIRGDQVLTAPDDCILKGITRKHILAAVALSGGALLTEMLTLDAVRQGYCDAAFLSSSPFDILPIRAIEDLKLSSAGNPLLHRINAAYRAIVDRYVEEKLQPGRL
;
A
#
# COMPACT_ATOMS: atom_id res chain seq x y z
N MET A 1 -13.11 13.51 -12.45
CA MET A 1 -13.62 12.30 -13.12
C MET A 1 -12.82 11.09 -12.63
N ARG A 2 -13.46 9.94 -12.51
CA ARG A 2 -12.84 8.67 -12.05
C ARG A 2 -12.80 7.71 -13.21
N TYR A 3 -11.74 6.91 -13.31
CA TYR A 3 -11.55 5.92 -14.38
C TYR A 3 -11.41 4.55 -13.75
N PRO A 4 -12.02 3.47 -14.28
CA PRO A 4 -11.76 2.11 -13.82
C PRO A 4 -10.28 1.75 -13.92
N ILE A 5 -9.65 2.07 -15.05
CA ILE A 5 -8.21 1.94 -15.27
C ILE A 5 -7.63 3.33 -15.56
N ILE A 6 -6.72 3.80 -14.70
CA ILE A 6 -6.02 5.09 -14.80
C ILE A 6 -4.50 4.94 -14.79
N ASP A 7 -4.02 3.79 -14.32
CA ASP A 7 -2.59 3.52 -14.14
C ASP A 7 -2.00 2.96 -15.44
N ASP A 8 -0.67 3.05 -15.57
CA ASP A 8 0.04 2.31 -16.60
C ASP A 8 -0.17 0.82 -16.40
N LEU A 9 -0.45 0.11 -17.50
CA LEU A 9 -0.67 -1.32 -17.44
C LEU A 9 0.64 -2.11 -17.57
N ALA A 10 0.70 -3.23 -16.87
CA ALA A 10 1.67 -4.28 -17.08
C ALA A 10 0.98 -5.44 -17.80
N GLY A 11 1.42 -5.73 -19.02
CA GLY A 11 0.84 -6.78 -19.86
C GLY A 11 -0.24 -6.30 -20.80
N SER A 12 -0.83 -7.25 -21.54
CA SER A 12 -1.74 -7.00 -22.66
C SER A 12 -3.19 -7.40 -22.38
N PHE A 13 -3.47 -7.94 -21.21
CA PHE A 13 -4.79 -8.42 -20.84
C PHE A 13 -5.28 -7.80 -19.53
N VAL A 14 -6.61 -7.65 -19.43
CA VAL A 14 -7.35 -7.23 -18.25
C VAL A 14 -8.56 -8.14 -18.05
N ILE A 15 -9.16 -8.14 -16.86
CA ILE A 15 -10.43 -8.83 -16.61
C ILE A 15 -11.52 -7.81 -16.34
N ASP A 16 -12.65 -7.99 -17.01
CA ASP A 16 -13.92 -7.30 -16.73
C ASP A 16 -15.04 -8.33 -16.56
N ARG A 17 -15.69 -8.33 -15.40
CA ARG A 17 -16.80 -9.26 -15.06
C ARG A 17 -16.46 -10.73 -15.33
N GLY A 18 -15.28 -11.17 -14.89
CA GLY A 18 -14.79 -12.54 -15.07
C GLY A 18 -14.33 -12.88 -16.51
N ARG A 19 -14.37 -11.92 -17.45
CA ARG A 19 -13.93 -12.13 -18.83
C ARG A 19 -12.53 -11.55 -19.05
N LEU A 20 -11.63 -12.38 -19.55
CA LEU A 20 -10.30 -11.95 -19.98
C LEU A 20 -10.41 -11.21 -21.31
N LEU A 21 -9.96 -9.97 -21.37
CA LEU A 21 -10.03 -9.08 -22.53
C LEU A 21 -8.64 -8.60 -22.91
N ALA A 22 -8.34 -8.54 -24.21
CA ALA A 22 -7.17 -7.82 -24.68
C ALA A 22 -7.36 -6.30 -24.47
N VAL A 23 -6.32 -5.61 -24.03
CA VAL A 23 -6.37 -4.17 -23.68
C VAL A 23 -6.78 -3.31 -24.87
N ASP A 24 -6.37 -3.70 -26.10
CA ASP A 24 -6.66 -3.01 -27.35
C ASP A 24 -7.99 -3.42 -27.98
N SER A 25 -8.74 -4.31 -27.36
CA SER A 25 -10.05 -4.76 -27.87
C SER A 25 -11.13 -3.68 -27.70
N ALA A 26 -12.14 -3.70 -28.58
CA ALA A 26 -13.30 -2.84 -28.46
C ALA A 26 -14.07 -3.04 -27.15
N ASP A 27 -14.09 -4.28 -26.63
CA ASP A 27 -14.77 -4.66 -25.38
C ASP A 27 -14.09 -4.03 -24.13
N ALA A 28 -12.79 -3.74 -24.20
CA ALA A 28 -12.05 -3.09 -23.12
C ALA A 28 -12.13 -1.57 -23.14
N ALA A 29 -12.57 -0.94 -24.23
CA ALA A 29 -12.49 0.50 -24.43
C ALA A 29 -13.16 1.35 -23.34
N ASP A 30 -14.27 0.86 -22.76
CA ASP A 30 -15.00 1.57 -21.70
C ASP A 30 -14.27 1.57 -20.35
N LEU A 31 -13.32 0.65 -20.13
CA LEU A 31 -12.53 0.58 -18.90
C LEU A 31 -11.57 1.77 -18.77
N PHE A 32 -11.24 2.42 -19.88
CA PHE A 32 -10.36 3.60 -19.96
C PHE A 32 -11.13 4.93 -20.06
N ARG A 33 -12.45 4.90 -19.89
CA ARG A 33 -13.29 6.10 -19.93
C ARG A 33 -13.67 6.58 -18.54
N PRO A 34 -13.90 7.89 -18.36
CA PRO A 34 -14.31 8.43 -17.06
C PRO A 34 -15.71 7.95 -16.69
N THR A 35 -15.90 7.68 -15.41
CA THR A 35 -17.21 7.30 -14.85
C THR A 35 -17.54 8.14 -13.64
N GLY A 36 -18.84 8.37 -13.38
CA GLY A 36 -19.35 8.98 -12.14
C GLY A 36 -19.59 7.98 -11.01
N ARG A 37 -19.41 6.67 -11.26
CA ARG A 37 -19.69 5.63 -10.25
C ARG A 37 -18.70 5.66 -9.10
N THR A 38 -19.14 5.26 -7.91
CA THR A 38 -18.26 5.03 -6.76
C THR A 38 -17.39 3.82 -7.04
N MET A 39 -16.11 3.93 -6.72
CA MET A 39 -15.14 2.88 -6.92
C MET A 39 -14.39 2.59 -5.63
N PHE A 40 -14.41 1.32 -5.24
CA PHE A 40 -13.54 0.76 -4.21
C PHE A 40 -12.39 0.03 -4.89
N TYR A 41 -11.23 -0.02 -4.26
CA TYR A 41 -10.10 -0.69 -4.89
C TYR A 41 -9.13 -1.30 -3.89
N GLU A 42 -8.46 -2.34 -4.35
CA GLU A 42 -7.33 -2.95 -3.70
C GLU A 42 -6.09 -2.89 -4.61
N VAL A 43 -4.92 -2.81 -3.99
CA VAL A 43 -3.63 -2.98 -4.65
C VAL A 43 -2.92 -4.10 -3.93
N ILE A 44 -2.69 -5.20 -4.65
CA ILE A 44 -2.19 -6.46 -4.12
C ILE A 44 -0.86 -6.74 -4.82
N ARG A 45 0.20 -6.89 -4.06
CA ARG A 45 1.49 -7.27 -4.62
C ARG A 45 1.45 -8.72 -5.11
N VAL A 46 1.99 -8.97 -6.30
CA VAL A 46 2.20 -10.30 -6.85
C VAL A 46 3.66 -10.69 -6.69
N VAL A 47 3.91 -11.86 -6.10
CA VAL A 47 5.25 -12.43 -5.90
C VAL A 47 5.24 -13.89 -6.36
N ARG A 48 6.11 -14.25 -7.27
CA ARG A 48 6.16 -15.59 -7.88
C ARG A 48 4.79 -16.04 -8.43
N GLY A 49 4.05 -15.10 -9.04
CA GLY A 49 2.71 -15.36 -9.59
C GLY A 49 1.58 -15.42 -8.56
N ILE A 50 1.86 -15.25 -7.27
CA ILE A 50 0.86 -15.34 -6.18
C ILE A 50 0.48 -13.93 -5.69
N PRO A 51 -0.82 -13.56 -5.69
CA PRO A 51 -1.31 -12.35 -5.02
C PRO A 51 -1.14 -12.48 -3.50
N LEU A 52 -0.29 -11.63 -2.89
CA LEU A 52 0.04 -11.71 -1.48
C LEU A 52 -1.15 -11.36 -0.59
N PHE A 53 -1.36 -12.19 0.45
CA PHE A 53 -2.37 -11.94 1.50
C PHE A 53 -3.76 -11.67 0.95
N TRP A 54 -4.13 -12.41 -0.08
CA TRP A 54 -5.39 -12.26 -0.82
C TRP A 54 -6.61 -12.18 0.09
N GLU A 55 -6.70 -13.08 1.05
CA GLU A 55 -7.82 -13.19 1.99
C GLU A 55 -8.01 -11.91 2.81
N ASP A 56 -6.90 -11.32 3.25
CA ASP A 56 -6.92 -10.07 4.02
C ASP A 56 -7.37 -8.88 3.16
N HIS A 57 -6.92 -8.82 1.90
CA HIS A 57 -7.37 -7.82 0.94
C HIS A 57 -8.86 -7.94 0.67
N LEU A 58 -9.36 -9.15 0.48
CA LEU A 58 -10.79 -9.40 0.24
C LEU A 58 -11.65 -9.02 1.46
N ILE A 59 -11.22 -9.37 2.68
CA ILE A 59 -11.89 -8.96 3.92
C ILE A 59 -11.92 -7.42 4.05
N ARG A 60 -10.84 -6.72 3.72
CA ARG A 60 -10.82 -5.25 3.77
C ARG A 60 -11.74 -4.65 2.71
N LEU A 61 -11.74 -5.19 1.50
CA LEU A 61 -12.65 -4.76 0.44
C LEU A 61 -14.11 -4.93 0.87
N GLN A 62 -14.49 -6.08 1.44
CA GLN A 62 -15.84 -6.34 1.97
C GLN A 62 -16.28 -5.30 3.01
N ARG A 63 -15.36 -4.91 3.90
CA ARG A 63 -15.65 -3.87 4.92
C ARG A 63 -15.75 -2.46 4.34
N SER A 64 -15.15 -2.22 3.19
CA SER A 64 -15.17 -0.91 2.51
C SER A 64 -16.39 -0.73 1.61
N VAL A 65 -16.93 -1.84 1.10
CA VAL A 65 -18.05 -1.84 0.15
C VAL A 65 -19.35 -1.48 0.87
N GLN A 66 -20.10 -0.57 0.26
CA GLN A 66 -21.41 -0.14 0.72
C GLN A 66 -22.46 -0.49 -0.33
N GLU A 67 -23.69 -0.78 0.11
CA GLU A 67 -24.84 -0.98 -0.79
C GLU A 67 -24.93 0.16 -1.84
N PRO A 68 -25.22 -0.14 -3.13
CA PRO A 68 -25.64 -1.43 -3.69
C PRO A 68 -24.47 -2.31 -4.20
N ALA A 69 -23.20 -1.97 -3.93
CA ALA A 69 -22.08 -2.71 -4.46
C ALA A 69 -21.95 -4.10 -3.79
N THR A 70 -21.60 -5.11 -4.59
CA THR A 70 -21.39 -6.49 -4.14
C THR A 70 -20.04 -6.99 -4.67
N ILE A 71 -19.43 -7.93 -3.95
CA ILE A 71 -18.18 -8.57 -4.38
C ILE A 71 -18.53 -9.84 -5.15
N PRO A 72 -18.16 -9.91 -6.45
CA PRO A 72 -18.35 -11.13 -7.23
C PRO A 72 -17.55 -12.32 -6.69
N GLU A 73 -18.03 -13.52 -6.94
CA GLU A 73 -17.29 -14.76 -6.72
C GLU A 73 -16.19 -14.96 -7.77
N GLY A 74 -15.23 -15.87 -7.51
CA GLY A 74 -14.22 -16.28 -8.50
C GLY A 74 -13.07 -15.29 -8.71
N LEU A 75 -13.00 -14.20 -7.95
CA LEU A 75 -11.98 -13.14 -8.15
C LEU A 75 -10.55 -13.65 -7.96
N TYR A 76 -10.32 -14.67 -7.14
CA TYR A 76 -8.98 -15.24 -6.95
C TYR A 76 -8.52 -15.99 -8.19
N GLU A 77 -9.36 -16.86 -8.72
CA GLU A 77 -9.13 -17.63 -9.94
C GLU A 77 -8.96 -16.68 -11.14
N ASP A 78 -9.80 -15.67 -11.26
CA ASP A 78 -9.68 -14.61 -12.27
C ASP A 78 -8.32 -13.91 -12.17
N SER A 79 -7.87 -13.62 -10.95
CA SER A 79 -6.57 -12.97 -10.71
C SER A 79 -5.40 -13.85 -11.13
N LEU A 80 -5.43 -15.15 -10.81
CA LEU A 80 -4.40 -16.10 -11.23
C LEU A 80 -4.40 -16.27 -12.77
N ASN A 81 -5.57 -16.36 -13.39
CA ASN A 81 -5.72 -16.44 -14.84
C ASN A 81 -5.13 -15.19 -15.53
N LEU A 82 -5.40 -14.00 -14.99
CA LEU A 82 -4.85 -12.76 -15.52
C LEU A 82 -3.32 -12.70 -15.42
N ILE A 83 -2.77 -13.10 -14.27
CA ILE A 83 -1.33 -13.14 -14.03
C ILE A 83 -0.67 -14.10 -15.03
N ALA A 84 -1.23 -15.30 -15.20
CA ALA A 84 -0.74 -16.31 -16.15
C ALA A 84 -0.84 -15.83 -17.60
N ALA A 85 -1.97 -15.24 -18.02
CA ALA A 85 -2.18 -14.74 -19.37
C ALA A 85 -1.18 -13.62 -19.75
N ASN A 86 -0.75 -12.81 -18.77
CA ASN A 86 0.26 -11.77 -18.98
C ASN A 86 1.70 -12.27 -18.77
N GLY A 87 1.92 -13.49 -18.29
CA GLY A 87 3.26 -14.07 -18.08
C GLY A 87 4.08 -13.33 -17.02
N LEU A 88 3.45 -12.74 -16.00
CA LEU A 88 4.10 -11.89 -15.01
C LEU A 88 4.19 -12.60 -13.65
N GLU A 89 5.40 -12.86 -13.18
CA GLU A 89 5.64 -13.38 -11.81
C GLU A 89 5.69 -12.29 -10.75
N THR A 90 5.92 -11.04 -11.16
CA THR A 90 6.01 -9.87 -10.27
C THR A 90 5.27 -8.69 -10.88
N ALA A 91 4.27 -8.19 -10.18
CA ALA A 91 3.44 -7.05 -10.58
C ALA A 91 2.71 -6.48 -9.35
N ASN A 92 1.95 -5.41 -9.53
CA ASN A 92 0.88 -5.05 -8.63
C ASN A 92 -0.46 -5.38 -9.32
N LEU A 93 -1.25 -6.25 -8.72
CA LEU A 93 -2.62 -6.53 -9.13
C LEU A 93 -3.52 -5.45 -8.55
N ARG A 94 -4.29 -4.81 -9.41
CA ARG A 94 -5.29 -3.85 -9.00
C ARG A 94 -6.68 -4.42 -9.24
N LEU A 95 -7.45 -4.56 -8.16
CA LEU A 95 -8.85 -4.95 -8.18
C LEU A 95 -9.69 -3.70 -7.94
N VAL A 96 -10.52 -3.32 -8.91
CA VAL A 96 -11.43 -2.17 -8.83
C VAL A 96 -12.87 -2.68 -8.88
N LEU A 97 -13.65 -2.31 -7.88
CA LEU A 97 -15.05 -2.68 -7.77
C LEU A 97 -15.95 -1.46 -8.00
N LEU A 98 -16.87 -1.59 -8.95
CA LEU A 98 -17.88 -0.59 -9.32
C LEU A 98 -19.25 -1.25 -9.24
N GLU A 99 -20.02 -1.02 -8.17
CA GLU A 99 -21.30 -1.72 -7.97
C GLU A 99 -21.12 -3.25 -8.06
N ASN A 100 -21.59 -3.88 -9.14
CA ASN A 100 -21.54 -5.33 -9.39
C ASN A 100 -20.45 -5.70 -10.41
N GLN A 101 -19.59 -4.75 -10.79
CA GLN A 101 -18.53 -4.94 -11.78
C GLN A 101 -17.18 -4.97 -11.09
N ALA A 102 -16.47 -6.07 -11.23
CA ALA A 102 -15.06 -6.14 -10.87
C ALA A 102 -14.19 -5.99 -12.13
N VAL A 103 -13.24 -5.08 -12.06
CA VAL A 103 -12.19 -4.90 -13.06
C VAL A 103 -10.86 -5.26 -12.42
N ILE A 104 -10.12 -6.19 -13.03
CA ILE A 104 -8.81 -6.61 -12.54
C ILE A 104 -7.78 -6.32 -13.62
N HIS A 105 -6.71 -5.64 -13.24
CA HIS A 105 -5.60 -5.36 -14.14
C HIS A 105 -4.27 -5.39 -13.39
N LEU A 106 -3.18 -5.56 -14.12
CA LEU A 106 -1.83 -5.52 -13.57
C LEU A 106 -1.19 -4.17 -13.87
N THR A 107 -0.45 -3.65 -12.89
CA THR A 107 0.38 -2.45 -13.03
C THR A 107 1.84 -2.80 -12.77
N PRO A 108 2.82 -2.04 -13.32
CA PRO A 108 4.21 -2.29 -13.07
C PRO A 108 4.54 -2.36 -11.59
N SER A 109 5.36 -3.32 -11.21
CA SER A 109 5.91 -3.38 -9.86
C SER A 109 7.11 -2.45 -9.79
N ASN A 110 6.91 -1.25 -9.27
CA ASN A 110 8.01 -0.34 -8.93
C ASN A 110 8.56 -0.68 -7.54
N TYR A 111 8.91 -1.97 -7.34
CA TYR A 111 9.46 -2.40 -6.06
C TYR A 111 10.80 -1.72 -5.81
N PRO A 112 11.02 -1.20 -4.59
CA PRO A 112 12.24 -0.48 -4.27
C PRO A 112 13.47 -1.32 -4.50
N THR A 113 14.50 -0.74 -5.08
CA THR A 113 15.82 -1.34 -5.17
C THR A 113 16.43 -1.54 -3.79
N SER A 114 17.40 -2.45 -3.66
CA SER A 114 18.16 -2.63 -2.42
C SER A 114 18.76 -1.32 -1.91
N ASP A 115 19.12 -0.41 -2.83
CA ASP A 115 19.68 0.90 -2.51
C ASP A 115 18.67 1.82 -1.80
N LEU A 116 17.40 1.80 -2.20
CA LEU A 116 16.36 2.58 -1.50
C LEU A 116 16.13 2.07 -0.07
N PHE A 117 16.24 0.75 0.17
CA PHE A 117 16.18 0.24 1.53
C PHE A 117 17.43 0.63 2.33
N SER A 118 18.63 0.52 1.75
CA SER A 118 19.90 0.81 2.44
C SER A 118 20.10 2.30 2.73
N GLN A 119 19.62 3.18 1.85
CA GLN A 119 19.74 4.64 2.00
C GLN A 119 18.53 5.26 2.72
N GLY A 120 17.37 4.64 2.64
CA GLY A 120 16.10 5.20 3.06
C GLY A 120 15.55 6.26 2.10
N VAL A 121 14.31 6.64 2.29
CA VAL A 121 13.58 7.58 1.42
C VAL A 121 13.36 8.94 2.10
N ALA A 122 13.30 10.02 1.31
CA ALA A 122 12.89 11.33 1.78
C ALA A 122 11.37 11.46 1.71
N THR A 123 10.78 12.01 2.78
CA THR A 123 9.34 12.25 2.89
C THR A 123 9.04 13.72 3.12
N GLY A 124 7.94 14.19 2.52
CA GLY A 124 7.37 15.51 2.81
C GLY A 124 6.16 15.36 3.75
N ILE A 125 5.62 16.49 4.20
CA ILE A 125 4.40 16.53 5.00
C ILE A 125 3.27 17.15 4.17
N LEU A 126 2.08 16.56 4.26
CA LEU A 126 0.84 17.09 3.73
C LEU A 126 -0.16 17.23 4.90
N ASN A 127 -0.58 18.45 5.19
CA ASN A 127 -1.65 18.68 6.15
C ASN A 127 -2.97 18.21 5.55
N TRP A 128 -3.36 17.01 5.90
CA TRP A 128 -4.57 16.35 5.40
C TRP A 128 -5.07 15.31 6.39
N GLU A 129 -6.32 15.43 6.76
CA GLU A 129 -7.01 14.44 7.59
C GLU A 129 -8.07 13.72 6.74
N ARG A 130 -8.04 12.39 6.74
CA ARG A 130 -8.98 11.58 5.96
C ARG A 130 -10.29 11.44 6.74
N PRO A 131 -11.44 11.84 6.15
CA PRO A 131 -12.72 11.81 6.89
C PRO A 131 -13.17 10.38 7.27
N ASN A 132 -12.81 9.39 6.44
CA ASN A 132 -13.10 7.97 6.68
C ASN A 132 -11.84 7.14 6.41
N PRO A 133 -10.83 7.17 7.30
CA PRO A 133 -9.51 6.61 7.02
C PRO A 133 -9.55 5.10 6.77
N ASN A 134 -10.49 4.39 7.38
CA ASN A 134 -10.63 2.94 7.24
C ASN A 134 -11.23 2.47 5.89
N ILE A 135 -11.74 3.40 5.06
CA ILE A 135 -12.33 3.07 3.76
C ILE A 135 -11.35 3.42 2.64
N LYS A 136 -11.03 2.44 1.79
CA LYS A 136 -10.14 2.63 0.65
C LYS A 136 -10.92 3.11 -0.58
N LEU A 137 -11.15 4.42 -0.63
CA LEU A 137 -11.87 5.11 -1.72
C LEU A 137 -10.91 5.87 -2.63
N ILE A 138 -11.32 6.04 -3.89
CA ILE A 138 -10.68 6.99 -4.80
C ILE A 138 -11.30 8.38 -4.55
N ASP A 139 -10.54 9.28 -3.92
CA ASP A 139 -10.89 10.67 -3.69
C ASP A 139 -10.11 11.61 -4.62
N ALA A 140 -10.82 12.43 -5.41
CA ALA A 140 -10.21 13.32 -6.38
C ALA A 140 -9.54 14.54 -5.73
N GLY A 141 -10.12 15.09 -4.66
CA GLY A 141 -9.56 16.22 -3.92
C GLY A 141 -8.25 15.83 -3.24
N TYR A 142 -8.26 14.68 -2.58
CA TYR A 142 -7.05 14.10 -1.98
C TYR A 142 -5.93 13.87 -3.01
N LYS A 143 -6.27 13.27 -4.18
CA LYS A 143 -5.30 13.08 -5.25
C LYS A 143 -4.71 14.40 -5.77
N ALA A 144 -5.53 15.43 -5.91
CA ALA A 144 -5.08 16.74 -6.36
C ALA A 144 -4.13 17.40 -5.33
N ALA A 145 -4.45 17.32 -4.03
CA ALA A 145 -3.60 17.83 -2.96
C ALA A 145 -2.24 17.12 -2.91
N ILE A 146 -2.23 15.79 -3.04
CA ILE A 146 -1.01 14.98 -3.15
C ILE A 146 -0.17 15.42 -4.35
N ALA A 147 -0.78 15.54 -5.54
CA ALA A 147 -0.07 15.93 -6.77
C ALA A 147 0.54 17.33 -6.64
N ALA A 148 -0.20 18.29 -6.07
CA ALA A 148 0.30 19.63 -5.82
C ALA A 148 1.53 19.62 -4.88
N ARG A 149 1.46 18.85 -3.79
CA ARG A 149 2.56 18.79 -2.82
C ARG A 149 3.81 18.09 -3.38
N TYR A 150 3.63 17.04 -4.23
CA TYR A 150 4.76 16.41 -4.93
C TYR A 150 5.44 17.34 -5.95
N ALA A 151 4.73 18.31 -6.50
CA ALA A 151 5.29 19.28 -7.45
C ALA A 151 6.18 20.32 -6.76
N GLU A 152 6.09 20.46 -5.44
CA GLU A 152 6.95 21.36 -4.68
C GLU A 152 8.34 20.74 -4.47
N PRO A 153 9.44 21.52 -4.61
CA PRO A 153 10.78 21.00 -4.37
C PRO A 153 10.99 20.67 -2.88
N GLY A 154 11.56 19.51 -2.61
CA GLY A 154 11.97 19.12 -1.26
C GLY A 154 13.43 19.46 -0.98
N PRO A 155 13.85 19.54 0.30
CA PRO A 155 15.24 19.85 0.69
C PRO A 155 16.29 18.84 0.19
N PHE A 156 15.85 17.61 -0.11
CA PHE A 156 16.71 16.50 -0.56
C PHE A 156 16.35 16.01 -1.97
N GLY A 157 15.80 16.85 -2.82
CA GLY A 157 15.22 16.50 -4.11
C GLY A 157 13.71 16.22 -4.00
N GLY A 158 13.17 15.39 -4.88
CA GLY A 158 11.75 15.00 -4.82
C GLY A 158 11.45 14.10 -3.59
N TYR A 159 10.23 14.19 -3.10
CA TYR A 159 9.74 13.29 -2.06
C TYR A 159 9.35 11.92 -2.65
N TYR A 160 9.68 10.86 -1.95
CA TYR A 160 9.22 9.50 -2.29
C TYR A 160 7.79 9.26 -1.79
N GLU A 161 7.48 9.80 -0.63
CA GLU A 161 6.17 9.67 0.03
C GLU A 161 5.84 10.96 0.79
N LEU A 162 4.53 11.22 0.97
CA LEU A 162 4.04 12.32 1.80
C LEU A 162 3.43 11.76 3.08
N LEU A 163 3.88 12.24 4.22
CA LEU A 163 3.28 11.91 5.52
C LEU A 163 2.08 12.83 5.74
N LEU A 164 0.97 12.28 6.17
CA LEU A 164 -0.23 13.03 6.51
C LEU A 164 -0.13 13.54 7.94
N ALA A 165 -0.36 14.83 8.12
CA ALA A 165 -0.51 15.45 9.43
C ALA A 165 -2.00 15.82 9.65
N ASN A 166 -2.55 15.43 10.80
CA ASN A 166 -3.90 15.82 11.20
C ASN A 166 -3.95 17.29 11.68
N SER A 167 -5.13 17.77 12.06
CA SER A 167 -5.36 19.15 12.53
C SER A 167 -4.51 19.55 13.75
N ASP A 168 -4.10 18.58 14.58
CA ASP A 168 -3.27 18.81 15.77
C ASP A 168 -1.76 18.68 15.46
N GLY A 169 -1.39 18.43 14.20
CA GLY A 169 0.00 18.31 13.74
C GLY A 169 0.63 16.94 13.99
N TYR A 170 -0.14 15.92 14.41
CA TYR A 170 0.36 14.56 14.54
C TYR A 170 0.47 13.89 13.19
N LEU A 171 1.61 13.23 12.97
CA LEU A 171 1.87 12.40 11.79
C LEU A 171 1.14 11.06 11.94
N THR A 172 0.18 10.79 11.05
CA THR A 172 -0.71 9.64 11.14
C THR A 172 -0.27 8.48 10.26
N GLU A 173 -0.18 8.69 8.97
CA GLU A 173 0.18 7.68 7.96
C GLU A 173 0.86 8.34 6.75
N GLY A 174 1.32 7.56 5.76
CA GLY A 174 1.71 8.08 4.46
C GLY A 174 0.54 8.25 3.51
N SER A 175 0.69 9.00 2.42
CA SER A 175 -0.38 9.23 1.45
C SER A 175 -0.88 7.93 0.79
N ARG A 176 -0.04 6.89 0.74
CA ARG A 176 -0.32 5.54 0.22
C ARG A 176 0.31 4.42 1.05
N SER A 177 0.70 4.73 2.29
CA SER A 177 1.44 3.83 3.19
C SER A 177 1.06 4.05 4.65
N ASN A 178 1.41 3.11 5.52
CA ASN A 178 1.36 3.33 6.96
C ASN A 178 2.72 3.76 7.48
N LEU A 179 2.72 4.55 8.56
CA LEU A 179 3.90 5.13 9.20
C LEU A 179 4.16 4.45 10.55
N PHE A 180 5.43 4.21 10.83
CA PHE A 180 5.91 3.69 12.10
C PHE A 180 7.14 4.48 12.56
N PHE A 181 7.27 4.65 13.87
CA PHE A 181 8.48 5.15 14.51
C PHE A 181 9.09 4.07 15.40
N ILE A 182 10.39 4.14 15.63
CA ILE A 182 11.11 3.24 16.55
C ILE A 182 11.73 4.08 17.64
N ARG A 183 11.55 3.64 18.89
CA ARG A 183 12.15 4.22 20.10
C ARG A 183 12.70 3.07 20.94
N GLY A 184 14.02 2.85 20.89
CA GLY A 184 14.66 1.69 21.51
C GLY A 184 14.15 0.37 20.92
N ASP A 185 13.47 -0.43 21.72
CA ASP A 185 12.80 -1.67 21.32
C ASP A 185 11.28 -1.50 21.08
N GLN A 186 10.77 -0.28 21.16
CA GLN A 186 9.35 0.04 20.93
C GLN A 186 9.12 0.47 19.48
N VAL A 187 8.02 0.00 18.91
CA VAL A 187 7.51 0.43 17.59
C VAL A 187 6.19 1.16 17.79
N LEU A 188 6.18 2.44 17.42
CA LEU A 188 5.04 3.32 17.57
C LEU A 188 4.28 3.40 16.25
N THR A 189 2.96 3.38 16.30
CA THR A 189 2.08 3.58 15.13
C THR A 189 0.79 4.26 15.57
N ALA A 190 0.16 4.97 14.64
CA ALA A 190 -1.10 5.65 14.88
C ALA A 190 -2.23 4.67 15.25
N PRO A 191 -3.24 5.13 16.02
CA PRO A 191 -4.45 4.36 16.31
C PRO A 191 -5.16 3.91 15.03
N ASP A 192 -5.83 2.77 15.11
CA ASP A 192 -6.54 2.15 13.98
C ASP A 192 -7.70 3.00 13.42
N ASP A 193 -8.26 3.90 14.19
CA ASP A 193 -9.35 4.80 13.81
C ASP A 193 -8.86 6.04 13.04
N CYS A 194 -7.57 6.34 13.08
CA CYS A 194 -6.96 7.51 12.42
C CYS A 194 -6.35 7.19 11.05
N ILE A 195 -6.25 5.91 10.66
CA ILE A 195 -5.48 5.47 9.49
C ILE A 195 -6.20 4.39 8.68
N LEU A 196 -5.75 4.18 7.45
CA LEU A 196 -6.14 2.98 6.72
C LEU A 196 -5.47 1.76 7.35
N LYS A 197 -6.27 0.75 7.72
CA LYS A 197 -5.77 -0.55 8.20
C LYS A 197 -5.08 -1.31 7.08
N GLY A 198 -3.81 -1.01 6.86
CA GLY A 198 -3.00 -1.60 5.80
C GLY A 198 -2.81 -3.10 5.97
N ILE A 199 -2.90 -3.87 4.88
CA ILE A 199 -2.66 -5.32 4.92
C ILE A 199 -1.20 -5.59 5.28
N THR A 200 -0.25 -4.91 4.63
CA THR A 200 1.16 -4.98 5.00
C THR A 200 1.39 -4.60 6.46
N ARG A 201 0.71 -3.52 6.95
CA ARG A 201 0.77 -3.12 8.36
C ARG A 201 0.37 -4.28 9.28
N LYS A 202 -0.73 -5.00 9.01
CA LYS A 202 -1.16 -6.16 9.81
C LYS A 202 -0.02 -7.19 9.97
N HIS A 203 0.66 -7.52 8.90
CA HIS A 203 1.76 -8.49 8.92
C HIS A 203 3.05 -7.94 9.55
N ILE A 204 3.27 -6.61 9.44
CA ILE A 204 4.37 -5.95 10.16
C ILE A 204 4.14 -5.96 11.67
N LEU A 205 2.90 -5.77 12.16
CA LEU A 205 2.62 -5.90 13.60
C LEU A 205 2.99 -7.30 14.12
N ALA A 206 2.71 -8.36 13.35
CA ALA A 206 3.16 -9.71 13.66
C ALA A 206 4.69 -9.82 13.61
N ALA A 207 5.35 -9.23 12.61
CA ALA A 207 6.80 -9.21 12.49
C ALA A 207 7.49 -8.47 13.65
N VAL A 208 6.90 -7.39 14.16
CA VAL A 208 7.38 -6.66 15.35
C VAL A 208 7.43 -7.61 16.57
N ALA A 209 6.34 -8.33 16.82
CA ALA A 209 6.30 -9.30 17.94
C ALA A 209 7.36 -10.41 17.77
N LEU A 210 7.52 -10.96 16.55
CA LEU A 210 8.54 -11.97 16.24
C LEU A 210 9.97 -11.45 16.36
N SER A 211 10.17 -10.14 16.29
CA SER A 211 11.49 -9.48 16.36
C SER A 211 11.88 -9.07 17.78
N GLY A 212 11.04 -9.35 18.78
CA GLY A 212 11.22 -8.92 20.17
C GLY A 212 10.95 -7.43 20.39
N GLY A 213 10.26 -6.76 19.45
CA GLY A 213 9.81 -5.38 19.60
C GLY A 213 8.48 -5.28 20.35
N ALA A 214 8.27 -4.21 21.09
CA ALA A 214 7.02 -3.87 21.75
C ALA A 214 6.22 -2.88 20.91
N LEU A 215 4.94 -3.17 20.65
CA LEU A 215 4.07 -2.27 19.90
C LEU A 215 3.40 -1.27 20.83
N LEU A 216 3.44 0.01 20.46
CA LEU A 216 2.72 1.09 21.14
C LEU A 216 1.84 1.84 20.15
N THR A 217 0.63 2.18 20.59
CA THR A 217 -0.26 3.09 19.88
C THR A 217 0.04 4.53 20.31
N GLU A 218 0.89 5.21 19.54
CA GLU A 218 1.34 6.58 19.82
C GLU A 218 1.64 7.28 18.49
N MET A 219 1.21 8.54 18.35
CA MET A 219 1.54 9.41 17.22
C MET A 219 2.55 10.45 17.64
N LEU A 220 3.46 10.82 16.75
CA LEU A 220 4.43 11.88 16.97
C LEU A 220 4.15 13.08 16.05
N THR A 221 4.42 14.29 16.56
CA THR A 221 4.55 15.48 15.72
C THR A 221 5.96 15.55 15.13
N LEU A 222 6.15 16.36 14.07
CA LEU A 222 7.50 16.59 13.53
C LEU A 222 8.45 17.17 14.60
N ASP A 223 7.94 18.04 15.48
CA ASP A 223 8.74 18.61 16.55
C ASP A 223 9.18 17.57 17.59
N ALA A 224 8.34 16.62 17.93
CA ALA A 224 8.72 15.50 18.80
C ALA A 224 9.83 14.65 18.14
N VAL A 225 9.72 14.35 16.84
CA VAL A 225 10.78 13.67 16.09
C VAL A 225 12.07 14.49 16.10
N ARG A 226 12.00 15.82 15.91
CA ARG A 226 13.15 16.74 15.93
C ARG A 226 13.82 16.78 17.31
N GLN A 227 13.06 16.61 18.38
CA GLN A 227 13.57 16.53 19.76
C GLN A 227 14.15 15.17 20.13
N GLY A 228 14.18 14.20 19.19
CA GLY A 228 14.77 12.89 19.41
C GLY A 228 13.83 11.89 20.14
N TYR A 229 12.52 12.08 20.04
CA TYR A 229 11.54 11.13 20.62
C TYR A 229 11.50 9.76 19.95
N CYS A 230 12.18 9.62 18.81
CA CYS A 230 12.38 8.34 18.14
C CYS A 230 13.78 8.24 17.53
N ASP A 231 14.26 7.00 17.37
CA ASP A 231 15.57 6.67 16.80
C ASP A 231 15.51 6.46 15.28
N ALA A 232 14.34 6.04 14.80
CA ALA A 232 14.12 5.71 13.40
C ALA A 232 12.64 5.85 13.02
N ALA A 233 12.37 5.95 11.72
CA ALA A 233 11.04 5.87 11.17
C ALA A 233 11.03 5.04 9.88
N PHE A 234 9.91 4.36 9.60
CA PHE A 234 9.74 3.59 8.38
C PHE A 234 8.31 3.58 7.88
N LEU A 235 8.16 3.31 6.60
CA LEU A 235 6.88 3.19 5.90
C LEU A 235 6.58 1.73 5.60
N SER A 236 5.30 1.42 5.48
CA SER A 236 4.85 0.13 4.95
C SER A 236 3.71 0.25 3.97
N SER A 237 3.76 -0.53 2.89
CA SER A 237 2.71 -0.57 1.88
C SER A 237 2.84 -1.83 1.03
N SER A 238 1.73 -2.34 0.48
CA SER A 238 1.76 -3.51 -0.42
C SER A 238 2.69 -3.33 -1.63
N PRO A 239 2.76 -2.15 -2.30
CA PRO A 239 3.66 -1.96 -3.42
C PRO A 239 5.16 -1.95 -3.10
N PHE A 240 5.57 -1.73 -1.84
CA PHE A 240 7.00 -1.61 -1.51
C PHE A 240 7.43 -2.27 -0.19
N ASP A 241 6.54 -2.99 0.50
CA ASP A 241 6.77 -3.64 1.79
C ASP A 241 7.22 -2.64 2.88
N ILE A 242 8.50 -2.65 3.27
CA ILE A 242 9.09 -1.78 4.28
C ILE A 242 10.11 -0.85 3.62
N LEU A 243 10.04 0.44 3.93
CA LEU A 243 11.06 1.42 3.54
C LEU A 243 11.48 2.29 4.72
N PRO A 244 12.78 2.35 5.06
CA PRO A 244 13.30 3.30 6.04
C PRO A 244 13.11 4.74 5.57
N ILE A 245 12.81 5.66 6.47
CA ILE A 245 12.78 7.10 6.21
C ILE A 245 14.15 7.70 6.56
N ARG A 246 14.83 8.30 5.57
CA ARG A 246 16.10 9.03 5.78
C ARG A 246 15.91 10.50 6.10
N ALA A 247 14.74 11.05 5.76
CA ALA A 247 14.42 12.44 6.07
C ALA A 247 12.91 12.68 6.08
N ILE A 248 12.45 13.55 6.99
CA ILE A 248 11.11 14.13 7.02
C ILE A 248 11.30 15.64 6.87
N GLU A 249 10.84 16.22 5.78
CA GLU A 249 11.18 17.60 5.38
C GLU A 249 12.71 17.82 5.43
N ASP A 250 13.17 18.79 6.20
CA ASP A 250 14.57 19.11 6.42
C ASP A 250 15.27 18.25 7.49
N LEU A 251 14.49 17.49 8.27
CA LEU A 251 14.98 16.67 9.37
C LEU A 251 15.54 15.33 8.88
N LYS A 252 16.85 15.11 9.06
CA LYS A 252 17.51 13.85 8.72
C LYS A 252 17.31 12.78 9.80
N LEU A 253 17.14 11.53 9.36
CA LEU A 253 17.04 10.35 10.20
C LEU A 253 18.02 9.27 9.74
N SER A 254 18.53 8.46 10.68
CA SER A 254 19.41 7.31 10.39
C SER A 254 18.67 5.97 10.40
N SER A 255 17.42 5.95 9.90
CA SER A 255 16.52 4.82 10.05
C SER A 255 17.02 3.53 9.40
N ALA A 256 17.72 3.63 8.25
CA ALA A 256 18.22 2.46 7.53
C ALA A 256 19.23 1.62 8.32
N GLY A 257 19.95 2.23 9.26
CA GLY A 257 20.89 1.54 10.15
C GLY A 257 20.27 0.96 11.43
N ASN A 258 18.98 1.12 11.66
CA ASN A 258 18.36 0.70 12.92
C ASN A 258 18.28 -0.83 13.05
N PRO A 259 18.87 -1.44 14.11
CA PRO A 259 18.92 -2.91 14.25
C PRO A 259 17.54 -3.56 14.40
N LEU A 260 16.58 -2.91 15.09
CA LEU A 260 15.23 -3.44 15.25
C LEU A 260 14.51 -3.44 13.90
N LEU A 261 14.66 -2.37 13.09
CA LEU A 261 14.07 -2.32 11.76
C LEU A 261 14.58 -3.46 10.84
N HIS A 262 15.87 -3.79 10.92
CA HIS A 262 16.43 -4.93 10.19
C HIS A 262 15.81 -6.26 10.62
N ARG A 263 15.63 -6.49 11.92
CA ARG A 263 14.95 -7.71 12.42
C ARG A 263 13.50 -7.77 11.99
N ILE A 264 12.76 -6.65 12.06
CA ILE A 264 11.37 -6.56 11.59
C ILE A 264 11.28 -6.88 10.10
N ASN A 265 12.17 -6.31 9.28
CA ASN A 265 12.18 -6.58 7.84
C ASN A 265 12.47 -8.06 7.54
N ALA A 266 13.41 -8.68 8.23
CA ALA A 266 13.71 -10.11 8.07
C ALA A 266 12.51 -10.99 8.48
N ALA A 267 11.88 -10.70 9.59
CA ALA A 267 10.68 -11.41 10.06
C ALA A 267 9.49 -11.25 9.10
N TYR A 268 9.28 -10.03 8.57
CA TYR A 268 8.23 -9.78 7.58
C TYR A 268 8.48 -10.56 6.28
N ARG A 269 9.73 -10.58 5.77
CA ARG A 269 10.08 -11.38 4.59
C ARG A 269 9.81 -12.87 4.80
N ALA A 270 10.13 -13.40 5.97
CA ALA A 270 9.83 -14.80 6.30
C ALA A 270 8.31 -15.09 6.32
N ILE A 271 7.47 -14.12 6.73
CA ILE A 271 6.01 -14.23 6.64
C ILE A 271 5.57 -14.28 5.17
N VAL A 272 6.12 -13.40 4.31
CA VAL A 272 5.82 -13.36 2.88
C VAL A 272 6.21 -14.67 2.21
N ASP A 273 7.43 -15.14 2.44
CA ASP A 273 7.94 -16.38 1.82
C ASP A 273 7.08 -17.57 2.21
N ARG A 274 6.74 -17.71 3.48
CA ARG A 274 5.84 -18.77 3.97
C ARG A 274 4.49 -18.74 3.27
N TYR A 275 3.85 -17.56 3.19
CA TYR A 275 2.54 -17.42 2.51
C TYR A 275 2.63 -17.87 1.05
N VAL A 276 3.65 -17.42 0.32
CA VAL A 276 3.85 -17.80 -1.08
C VAL A 276 4.10 -19.29 -1.24
N GLU A 277 4.92 -19.90 -0.38
CA GLU A 277 5.19 -21.34 -0.41
C GLU A 277 3.94 -22.18 -0.12
N GLU A 278 3.12 -21.77 0.85
CA GLU A 278 1.84 -22.43 1.14
C GLU A 278 0.88 -22.39 -0.07
N LYS A 279 0.83 -21.27 -0.80
CA LYS A 279 -0.02 -21.12 -1.99
C LYS A 279 0.50 -21.87 -3.23
N LEU A 280 1.81 -22.08 -3.33
CA LEU A 280 2.42 -22.85 -4.43
C LEU A 280 2.33 -24.36 -4.26
N GLN A 281 2.04 -24.87 -3.05
CA GLN A 281 1.88 -26.31 -2.80
C GLN A 281 0.46 -26.76 -3.14
N PRO A 282 0.23 -27.50 -4.25
CA PRO A 282 -1.10 -28.01 -4.57
C PRO A 282 -1.50 -29.08 -3.54
N GLY A 283 -2.54 -28.84 -2.76
CA GLY A 283 -3.17 -29.89 -1.94
C GLY A 283 -3.24 -29.68 -0.43
N ARG A 284 -3.10 -28.46 0.09
CA ARG A 284 -3.40 -28.12 1.49
C ARG A 284 -4.47 -27.02 1.57
N LEU A 285 -5.63 -27.30 1.06
CA LEU A 285 -6.89 -26.59 1.39
C LEU A 285 -7.80 -27.56 2.11
#